data_5ecf85ed5b8b0296bf66744d7de5b953
#
_entry.id   5ecf85ed5b8b0296bf66744d7de5b953
#
_cell.length_a   1.000
_cell.length_b   1.000
_cell.length_c   1.000
_cell.angle_alpha   90.00
_cell.angle_beta   90.00
_cell.angle_gamma   90.00
#
_symmetry.space_group_name_H-M   'P 1'
#
loop_
_entity.id
_entity.type
_entity.pdbx_description
1 polymer ?
#
loop_
_entity_poly.entity_id
_entity_poly.type
_entity_poly.pdbx_seq_one_letter_code
_entity_poly.pdbx_strand_id
1 'polypeptide(L)'
;MEKKLNINGYKCPALVNKVPGIPIVFLHGLSYSIEIWQRIGITDLLDEKHVPYLALDMPYGEKSNCKPKTRDPEKNVTFAYDAIENVFGGPVPPVLVGASIGGNMALHFAMRYPVKGLVLVGPARALGGDLVHSYSSFKFPTTIIWGSEDSIIASEDMRTLADKLPNAKLIVYQGAKHSAYKDDPQRFTRDLLELYIKAEF
;
A
#
# COMPACT_ATOMS: atom_id res chain seq x y z
N MET A 1 -0.42 -15.11 -9.44
CA MET A 1 -1.54 -16.11 -9.48
C MET A 1 -2.69 -15.60 -8.61
N GLU A 2 -3.93 -15.64 -9.10
CA GLU A 2 -5.12 -15.28 -8.31
C GLU A 2 -5.48 -16.39 -7.32
N LYS A 3 -5.76 -16.02 -6.07
CA LYS A 3 -6.20 -16.93 -5.00
C LYS A 3 -7.42 -16.35 -4.30
N LYS A 4 -8.20 -17.22 -3.66
CA LYS A 4 -9.30 -16.86 -2.79
C LYS A 4 -8.86 -17.09 -1.33
N LEU A 5 -8.73 -16.03 -0.58
CA LEU A 5 -8.37 -16.11 0.84
C LEU A 5 -9.63 -16.20 1.70
N ASN A 6 -9.59 -17.06 2.72
CA ASN A 6 -10.60 -17.14 3.76
C ASN A 6 -9.93 -16.81 5.11
N ILE A 7 -10.07 -15.57 5.55
CA ILE A 7 -9.38 -15.02 6.72
C ILE A 7 -10.41 -14.43 7.68
N ASN A 8 -10.55 -14.98 8.87
CA ASN A 8 -11.42 -14.45 9.93
C ASN A 8 -12.84 -14.11 9.46
N GLY A 9 -13.44 -14.98 8.65
CA GLY A 9 -14.77 -14.78 8.10
C GLY A 9 -14.83 -13.93 6.82
N TYR A 10 -13.72 -13.31 6.41
CA TYR A 10 -13.60 -12.63 5.12
C TYR A 10 -13.27 -13.63 4.00
N LYS A 11 -13.97 -13.50 2.87
CA LYS A 11 -13.68 -14.23 1.63
C LYS A 11 -13.27 -13.22 0.58
N CYS A 12 -11.98 -13.14 0.30
CA CYS A 12 -11.41 -12.08 -0.52
C CYS A 12 -10.51 -12.65 -1.62
N PRO A 13 -10.64 -12.18 -2.87
CA PRO A 13 -9.61 -12.40 -3.89
C PRO A 13 -8.27 -11.79 -3.50
N ALA A 14 -7.19 -12.40 -3.96
CA ALA A 14 -5.85 -11.86 -3.83
C ALA A 14 -4.99 -12.30 -5.03
N LEU A 15 -4.04 -11.44 -5.43
CA LEU A 15 -2.98 -11.82 -6.36
C LEU A 15 -1.73 -12.13 -5.55
N VAL A 16 -1.13 -13.28 -5.80
CA VAL A 16 -0.05 -13.80 -4.96
C VAL A 16 1.11 -14.30 -5.82
N ASN A 17 2.31 -13.85 -5.47
CA ASN A 17 3.56 -14.50 -5.84
C ASN A 17 4.33 -14.84 -4.56
N LYS A 18 4.49 -16.15 -4.28
CA LYS A 18 5.15 -16.64 -3.07
C LYS A 18 6.52 -17.22 -3.43
N VAL A 19 7.47 -16.33 -3.65
CA VAL A 19 8.90 -16.65 -3.80
C VAL A 19 9.66 -16.12 -2.57
N PRO A 20 10.91 -16.55 -2.30
CA PRO A 20 11.71 -16.00 -1.23
C PRO A 20 11.97 -14.49 -1.37
N GLY A 21 12.00 -13.76 -0.26
CA GLY A 21 12.30 -12.33 -0.20
C GLY A 21 11.33 -11.55 0.68
N ILE A 22 11.51 -10.25 0.75
CA ILE A 22 10.61 -9.32 1.45
C ILE A 22 9.37 -9.13 0.59
N PRO A 23 8.15 -9.45 1.07
CA PRO A 23 6.96 -9.29 0.25
C PRO A 23 6.55 -7.82 0.07
N ILE A 24 6.12 -7.47 -1.14
CA ILE A 24 5.42 -6.21 -1.40
C ILE A 24 3.92 -6.48 -1.24
N VAL A 25 3.24 -5.73 -0.36
CA VAL A 25 1.79 -5.88 -0.14
C VAL A 25 1.07 -4.64 -0.65
N PHE A 26 0.09 -4.85 -1.52
CA PHE A 26 -0.64 -3.78 -2.20
C PHE A 26 -2.05 -3.62 -1.63
N LEU A 27 -2.39 -2.38 -1.24
CA LEU A 27 -3.69 -1.95 -0.71
C LEU A 27 -4.27 -0.88 -1.66
N HIS A 28 -5.29 -1.25 -2.42
CA HIS A 28 -5.89 -0.38 -3.45
C HIS A 28 -6.72 0.79 -2.86
N GLY A 29 -7.06 1.77 -3.69
CA GLY A 29 -7.95 2.87 -3.33
C GLY A 29 -9.43 2.45 -3.24
N LEU A 30 -10.28 3.31 -2.66
CA LEU A 30 -11.70 3.03 -2.41
C LEU A 30 -12.47 2.57 -3.66
N SER A 31 -12.28 3.27 -4.78
CA SER A 31 -13.00 3.04 -6.04
C SER A 31 -12.40 1.95 -6.93
N TYR A 32 -11.45 1.18 -6.41
CA TYR A 32 -10.74 0.14 -7.14
C TYR A 32 -10.91 -1.25 -6.50
N SER A 33 -10.33 -2.25 -7.15
CA SER A 33 -10.11 -3.63 -6.71
C SER A 33 -8.66 -4.03 -6.97
N ILE A 34 -8.29 -5.28 -6.69
CA ILE A 34 -6.96 -5.81 -7.00
C ILE A 34 -6.57 -5.70 -8.48
N GLU A 35 -7.54 -5.69 -9.39
CA GLU A 35 -7.31 -5.61 -10.84
C GLU A 35 -6.50 -4.39 -11.27
N ILE A 36 -6.51 -3.32 -10.47
CA ILE A 36 -5.74 -2.12 -10.81
C ILE A 36 -4.24 -2.42 -10.90
N TRP A 37 -3.72 -3.29 -10.06
CA TRP A 37 -2.30 -3.65 -10.02
C TRP A 37 -1.88 -4.48 -11.24
N GLN A 38 -2.77 -5.35 -11.73
CA GLN A 38 -2.55 -6.05 -13.01
C GLN A 38 -2.63 -5.07 -14.19
N ARG A 39 -3.62 -4.20 -14.18
CA ARG A 39 -3.86 -3.23 -15.27
C ARG A 39 -2.69 -2.28 -15.50
N ILE A 40 -1.96 -1.90 -14.44
CA ILE A 40 -0.75 -1.07 -14.56
C ILE A 40 0.51 -1.90 -14.82
N GLY A 41 0.41 -3.24 -14.92
CA GLY A 41 1.50 -4.14 -15.26
C GLY A 41 2.50 -4.42 -14.14
N ILE A 42 2.24 -3.94 -12.90
CA ILE A 42 3.22 -4.09 -11.82
C ILE A 42 3.36 -5.55 -11.38
N THR A 43 2.28 -6.32 -11.36
CA THR A 43 2.30 -7.74 -10.97
C THR A 43 3.12 -8.59 -11.94
N ASP A 44 2.99 -8.35 -13.23
CA ASP A 44 3.73 -9.09 -14.25
C ASP A 44 5.23 -8.81 -14.14
N LEU A 45 5.60 -7.54 -13.92
CA LEU A 45 6.98 -7.16 -13.71
C LEU A 45 7.58 -7.80 -12.44
N LEU A 46 6.82 -7.85 -11.33
CA LEU A 46 7.29 -8.48 -10.08
C LEU A 46 7.43 -10.01 -10.25
N ASP A 47 6.56 -10.63 -11.05
CA ASP A 47 6.69 -12.05 -11.41
C ASP A 47 7.99 -12.28 -12.22
N GLU A 48 8.27 -11.46 -13.23
CA GLU A 48 9.51 -11.53 -14.02
C GLU A 48 10.77 -11.33 -13.18
N LYS A 49 10.70 -10.43 -12.20
CA LYS A 49 11.82 -10.12 -11.30
C LYS A 49 11.95 -11.07 -10.11
N HIS A 50 11.06 -12.05 -10.00
CA HIS A 50 11.00 -12.97 -8.86
C HIS A 50 10.91 -12.26 -7.50
N VAL A 51 10.14 -11.17 -7.43
CA VAL A 51 9.86 -10.43 -6.20
C VAL A 51 8.54 -10.95 -5.61
N PRO A 52 8.51 -11.36 -4.32
CA PRO A 52 7.28 -11.83 -3.71
C PRO A 52 6.30 -10.68 -3.52
N TYR A 53 5.01 -10.95 -3.76
CA TYR A 53 3.97 -9.95 -3.52
C TYR A 53 2.63 -10.56 -3.12
N LEU A 54 1.81 -9.71 -2.49
CA LEU A 54 0.42 -9.97 -2.15
C LEU A 54 -0.40 -8.70 -2.45
N ALA A 55 -1.25 -8.75 -3.47
CA ALA A 55 -2.24 -7.72 -3.68
C ALA A 55 -3.58 -8.17 -3.10
N LEU A 56 -4.09 -7.42 -2.12
CA LEU A 56 -5.33 -7.75 -1.41
C LEU A 56 -6.53 -7.02 -2.01
N ASP A 57 -7.60 -7.76 -2.26
CA ASP A 57 -8.90 -7.17 -2.55
C ASP A 57 -9.56 -6.78 -1.23
N MET A 58 -9.36 -5.54 -0.83
CA MET A 58 -9.66 -5.07 0.53
C MET A 58 -11.16 -4.95 0.81
N PRO A 59 -11.61 -5.28 2.04
CA PRO A 59 -13.03 -5.19 2.42
C PRO A 59 -13.65 -3.80 2.26
N TYR A 60 -12.88 -2.72 2.33
CA TYR A 60 -13.38 -1.36 2.15
C TYR A 60 -13.68 -0.98 0.69
N GLY A 61 -13.11 -1.68 -0.29
CA GLY A 61 -13.18 -1.30 -1.70
C GLY A 61 -14.59 -1.39 -2.27
N GLU A 62 -15.04 -0.34 -2.99
CA GLU A 62 -16.37 -0.34 -3.62
C GLU A 62 -16.48 -1.39 -4.71
N LYS A 63 -15.43 -1.55 -5.53
CA LYS A 63 -15.35 -2.55 -6.60
C LYS A 63 -14.75 -3.87 -6.16
N SER A 64 -14.33 -3.97 -4.91
CA SER A 64 -13.76 -5.20 -4.36
C SER A 64 -14.81 -6.31 -4.27
N ASN A 65 -14.40 -7.53 -4.58
CA ASN A 65 -15.21 -8.76 -4.41
C ASN A 65 -15.05 -9.38 -3.01
N CYS A 66 -14.29 -8.75 -2.12
CA CYS A 66 -14.15 -9.18 -0.73
C CYS A 66 -15.46 -9.07 0.04
N LYS A 67 -15.81 -10.09 0.82
CA LYS A 67 -17.01 -10.14 1.67
C LYS A 67 -16.66 -10.72 3.05
N PRO A 68 -17.28 -10.20 4.14
CA PRO A 68 -18.16 -9.03 4.19
C PRO A 68 -17.42 -7.72 3.91
N LYS A 69 -18.17 -6.66 3.66
CA LYS A 69 -17.60 -5.30 3.53
C LYS A 69 -17.44 -4.67 4.90
N THR A 70 -16.37 -3.88 5.05
CA THR A 70 -16.17 -3.03 6.23
C THR A 70 -15.30 -1.81 5.89
N ARG A 71 -15.64 -0.66 6.48
CA ARG A 71 -14.79 0.56 6.43
C ARG A 71 -14.06 0.80 7.75
N ASP A 72 -14.20 -0.10 8.71
CA ASP A 72 -13.51 -0.05 10.00
C ASP A 72 -11.98 -0.24 9.77
N PRO A 73 -11.14 0.74 10.13
CA PRO A 73 -9.70 0.65 9.93
C PRO A 73 -9.07 -0.52 10.67
N GLU A 74 -9.51 -0.78 11.90
CA GLU A 74 -9.02 -1.87 12.74
C GLU A 74 -9.19 -3.22 12.06
N LYS A 75 -10.43 -3.49 11.59
CA LYS A 75 -10.76 -4.74 10.89
C LYS A 75 -10.00 -4.90 9.59
N ASN A 76 -9.82 -3.81 8.83
CA ASN A 76 -9.07 -3.85 7.59
C ASN A 76 -7.57 -4.11 7.82
N VAL A 77 -6.98 -3.49 8.82
CA VAL A 77 -5.58 -3.68 9.19
C VAL A 77 -5.34 -5.10 9.71
N THR A 78 -6.21 -5.60 10.59
CA THR A 78 -6.14 -6.99 11.08
C THR A 78 -6.28 -8.00 9.94
N PHE A 79 -7.24 -7.78 9.02
CA PHE A 79 -7.39 -8.63 7.84
C PHE A 79 -6.12 -8.65 6.99
N ALA A 80 -5.50 -7.49 6.75
CA ALA A 80 -4.27 -7.41 5.96
C ALA A 80 -3.09 -8.15 6.64
N TYR A 81 -2.95 -7.99 7.96
CA TYR A 81 -1.93 -8.70 8.75
C TYR A 81 -2.12 -10.21 8.67
N ASP A 82 -3.31 -10.70 8.97
CA ASP A 82 -3.62 -12.14 8.97
C ASP A 82 -3.49 -12.75 7.56
N ALA A 83 -3.79 -11.98 6.52
CA ALA A 83 -3.58 -12.41 5.14
C ALA A 83 -2.10 -12.57 4.80
N ILE A 84 -1.24 -11.67 5.27
CA ILE A 84 0.22 -11.78 5.12
C ILE A 84 0.73 -13.03 5.83
N GLU A 85 0.36 -13.25 7.09
CA GLU A 85 0.75 -14.44 7.84
C GLU A 85 0.28 -15.73 7.15
N ASN A 86 -0.95 -15.76 6.70
CA ASN A 86 -1.54 -16.93 6.01
C ASN A 86 -0.79 -17.25 4.71
N VAL A 87 -0.48 -16.23 3.91
CA VAL A 87 0.16 -16.42 2.60
C VAL A 87 1.63 -16.77 2.74
N PHE A 88 2.37 -16.08 3.60
CA PHE A 88 3.82 -16.24 3.70
C PHE A 88 4.27 -17.21 4.80
N GLY A 89 3.35 -17.64 5.66
CA GLY A 89 3.62 -18.67 6.67
C GLY A 89 4.23 -18.11 7.96
N GLY A 90 3.93 -16.86 8.29
CA GLY A 90 4.33 -16.19 9.54
C GLY A 90 4.42 -14.69 9.42
N PRO A 91 4.79 -14.00 10.52
CA PRO A 91 4.86 -12.54 10.58
C PRO A 91 6.08 -12.02 9.81
N VAL A 92 5.94 -11.84 8.51
CA VAL A 92 6.98 -11.28 7.63
C VAL A 92 6.74 -9.80 7.44
N PRO A 93 7.65 -8.90 7.90
CA PRO A 93 7.53 -7.47 7.69
C PRO A 93 7.56 -7.11 6.19
N PRO A 94 6.48 -6.58 5.62
CA PRO A 94 6.41 -6.25 4.19
C PRO A 94 6.92 -4.86 3.87
N VAL A 95 7.14 -4.58 2.59
CA VAL A 95 6.97 -3.25 2.01
C VAL A 95 5.49 -3.08 1.68
N LEU A 96 4.82 -2.08 2.29
CA LEU A 96 3.43 -1.78 2.00
C LEU A 96 3.30 -0.71 0.92
N VAL A 97 2.46 -0.97 -0.05
CA VAL A 97 2.04 -0.01 -1.07
C VAL A 97 0.57 0.32 -0.85
N GLY A 98 0.25 1.57 -0.56
CA GLY A 98 -1.11 1.99 -0.31
C GLY A 98 -1.52 3.23 -1.11
N ALA A 99 -2.67 3.15 -1.80
CA ALA A 99 -3.21 4.27 -2.56
C ALA A 99 -4.47 4.84 -1.87
N SER A 100 -4.52 6.17 -1.67
CA SER A 100 -5.66 6.85 -1.07
C SER A 100 -6.03 6.25 0.29
N ILE A 101 -7.24 5.66 0.44
CA ILE A 101 -7.64 4.94 1.66
C ILE A 101 -6.72 3.75 1.96
N GLY A 102 -6.17 3.08 0.94
CA GLY A 102 -5.16 2.04 1.12
C GLY A 102 -3.87 2.59 1.74
N GLY A 103 -3.50 3.83 1.43
CA GLY A 103 -2.40 4.52 2.08
C GLY A 103 -2.67 4.82 3.55
N ASN A 104 -3.91 5.20 3.89
CA ASN A 104 -4.34 5.34 5.29
C ASN A 104 -4.24 4.01 6.03
N MET A 105 -4.70 2.90 5.41
CA MET A 105 -4.57 1.57 6.01
C MET A 105 -3.12 1.14 6.18
N ALA A 106 -2.24 1.47 5.24
CA ALA A 106 -0.80 1.20 5.35
C ALA A 106 -0.15 1.95 6.53
N LEU A 107 -0.54 3.20 6.78
CA LEU A 107 -0.09 3.98 7.95
C LEU A 107 -0.60 3.37 9.26
N HIS A 108 -1.88 3.00 9.34
CA HIS A 108 -2.43 2.30 10.51
C HIS A 108 -1.80 0.92 10.73
N PHE A 109 -1.46 0.21 9.66
CA PHE A 109 -0.73 -1.05 9.76
C PHE A 109 0.65 -0.84 10.36
N ALA A 110 1.42 0.12 9.84
CA ALA A 110 2.78 0.41 10.30
C ALA A 110 2.84 0.94 11.75
N MET A 111 1.74 1.50 12.25
CA MET A 111 1.61 1.90 13.66
C MET A 111 1.55 0.68 14.61
N ARG A 112 1.11 -0.49 14.11
CA ARG A 112 0.84 -1.69 14.92
C ARG A 112 1.79 -2.85 14.65
N TYR A 113 2.19 -3.00 13.42
CA TYR A 113 2.96 -4.14 12.95
C TYR A 113 4.24 -3.69 12.26
N PRO A 114 5.32 -4.48 12.37
CA PRO A 114 6.56 -4.17 11.68
C PRO A 114 6.38 -4.13 10.16
N VAL A 115 7.04 -3.16 9.54
CA VAL A 115 7.15 -3.04 8.07
C VAL A 115 8.60 -2.75 7.69
N LYS A 116 8.97 -3.06 6.45
CA LYS A 116 10.27 -2.75 5.87
C LYS A 116 10.29 -1.42 5.13
N GLY A 117 9.12 -0.93 4.73
CA GLY A 117 9.00 0.35 4.04
C GLY A 117 7.56 0.67 3.64
N LEU A 118 7.30 1.92 3.26
CA LEU A 118 5.99 2.38 2.77
C LEU A 118 6.13 3.09 1.44
N VAL A 119 5.25 2.76 0.49
CA VAL A 119 4.96 3.58 -0.69
C VAL A 119 3.51 4.06 -0.61
N LEU A 120 3.32 5.35 -0.43
CA LEU A 120 2.02 5.97 -0.19
C LEU A 120 1.66 6.86 -1.39
N VAL A 121 0.57 6.57 -2.08
CA VAL A 121 0.10 7.38 -3.20
C VAL A 121 -1.14 8.16 -2.79
N GLY A 122 -1.02 9.47 -2.62
CA GLY A 122 -2.08 10.35 -2.19
C GLY A 122 -2.84 9.83 -0.96
N PRO A 123 -2.16 9.48 0.15
CA PRO A 123 -2.80 8.80 1.29
C PRO A 123 -3.87 9.69 1.91
N ALA A 124 -5.10 9.18 1.97
CA ALA A 124 -6.22 9.90 2.55
C ALA A 124 -6.13 9.97 4.08
N ARG A 125 -6.55 11.08 4.69
CA ARG A 125 -6.62 11.26 6.15
C ARG A 125 -5.29 10.96 6.87
N ALA A 126 -4.16 11.16 6.20
CA ALA A 126 -2.86 10.85 6.76
C ALA A 126 -2.44 11.76 7.93
N LEU A 127 -3.07 12.92 8.09
CA LEU A 127 -2.78 13.87 9.17
C LEU A 127 -3.81 13.79 10.32
N GLY A 128 -4.63 12.75 10.38
CA GLY A 128 -5.68 12.60 11.38
C GLY A 128 -5.26 11.83 12.63
N GLY A 129 -5.80 12.26 13.78
CA GLY A 129 -5.82 11.50 15.02
C GLY A 129 -4.49 10.95 15.51
N ASP A 130 -4.52 9.70 15.96
CA ASP A 130 -3.37 9.02 16.57
C ASP A 130 -2.22 8.73 15.61
N LEU A 131 -2.46 8.76 14.28
CA LEU A 131 -1.42 8.53 13.27
C LEU A 131 -0.27 9.53 13.43
N VAL A 132 -0.60 10.82 13.55
CA VAL A 132 0.41 11.89 13.62
C VAL A 132 1.34 11.72 14.81
N HIS A 133 0.83 11.25 15.94
CA HIS A 133 1.63 11.00 17.14
C HIS A 133 2.61 9.82 16.99
N SER A 134 2.31 8.88 16.12
CA SER A 134 3.16 7.71 15.87
C SER A 134 4.29 7.94 14.86
N TYR A 135 4.20 8.96 14.02
CA TYR A 135 5.12 9.16 12.88
C TYR A 135 6.59 9.31 13.26
N SER A 136 6.89 9.93 14.40
CA SER A 136 8.27 10.04 14.89
C SER A 136 8.96 8.69 15.17
N SER A 137 8.18 7.63 15.37
CA SER A 137 8.68 6.28 15.58
C SER A 137 8.93 5.49 14.28
N PHE A 138 8.46 5.98 13.12
CA PHE A 138 8.62 5.32 11.83
C PHE A 138 10.05 5.50 11.30
N LYS A 139 10.91 4.49 11.49
CA LYS A 139 12.32 4.56 11.10
C LYS A 139 12.64 3.91 9.75
N PHE A 140 11.66 3.26 9.12
CA PHE A 140 11.76 2.63 7.82
C PHE A 140 11.65 3.64 6.67
N PRO A 141 12.19 3.34 5.49
CA PRO A 141 12.09 4.23 4.33
C PRO A 141 10.63 4.39 3.89
N THR A 142 10.25 5.62 3.58
CA THR A 142 8.90 5.96 3.09
C THR A 142 8.99 6.81 1.83
N THR A 143 8.29 6.40 0.78
CA THR A 143 8.09 7.20 -0.43
C THR A 143 6.64 7.67 -0.49
N ILE A 144 6.42 8.98 -0.53
CA ILE A 144 5.12 9.59 -0.72
C ILE A 144 5.06 10.06 -2.17
N ILE A 145 4.06 9.60 -2.92
CA ILE A 145 3.82 9.98 -4.31
C ILE A 145 2.54 10.82 -4.36
N TRP A 146 2.61 11.98 -5.00
CA TRP A 146 1.48 12.88 -5.15
C TRP A 146 1.41 13.43 -6.57
N GLY A 147 0.21 13.43 -7.15
CA GLY A 147 -0.03 14.02 -8.46
C GLY A 147 -0.24 15.52 -8.36
N SER A 148 0.43 16.32 -9.20
CA SER A 148 0.33 17.80 -9.14
C SER A 148 -1.06 18.33 -9.48
N GLU A 149 -1.91 17.50 -10.13
CA GLU A 149 -3.32 17.80 -10.43
C GLU A 149 -4.30 16.99 -9.54
N ASP A 150 -3.81 16.50 -8.39
CA ASP A 150 -4.69 15.84 -7.40
C ASP A 150 -5.65 16.85 -6.79
N SER A 151 -6.93 16.72 -7.11
CA SER A 151 -8.02 17.57 -6.60
C SER A 151 -8.67 17.03 -5.31
N ILE A 152 -8.19 15.88 -4.80
CA ILE A 152 -8.75 15.19 -3.62
C ILE A 152 -7.88 15.43 -2.40
N ILE A 153 -6.56 15.32 -2.55
CA ILE A 153 -5.59 15.49 -1.47
C ILE A 153 -4.74 16.73 -1.75
N ALA A 154 -4.72 17.66 -0.80
CA ALA A 154 -3.96 18.89 -0.94
C ALA A 154 -2.45 18.65 -0.91
N SER A 155 -1.70 19.43 -1.68
CA SER A 155 -0.22 19.36 -1.68
C SER A 155 0.39 19.66 -0.30
N GLU A 156 -0.25 20.57 0.44
CA GLU A 156 0.18 20.95 1.80
C GLU A 156 0.13 19.77 2.77
N ASP A 157 -0.92 18.92 2.66
CA ASP A 157 -1.03 17.72 3.49
C ASP A 157 0.11 16.74 3.21
N MET A 158 0.52 16.61 1.94
CA MET A 158 1.61 15.71 1.56
C MET A 158 2.99 16.22 2.00
N ARG A 159 3.20 17.53 1.96
CA ARG A 159 4.41 18.16 2.51
C ARG A 159 4.47 17.98 4.02
N THR A 160 3.37 18.29 4.71
CA THR A 160 3.26 18.10 6.16
C THR A 160 3.49 16.65 6.56
N LEU A 161 2.94 15.68 5.81
CA LEU A 161 3.18 14.25 6.05
C LEU A 161 4.66 13.90 5.89
N ALA A 162 5.30 14.40 4.82
CA ALA A 162 6.73 14.17 4.57
C ALA A 162 7.61 14.73 5.68
N ASP A 163 7.29 15.93 6.18
CA ASP A 163 8.03 16.58 7.28
C ASP A 163 7.90 15.82 8.61
N LYS A 164 6.77 15.15 8.83
CA LYS A 164 6.51 14.38 10.06
C LYS A 164 7.12 12.97 10.06
N LEU A 165 7.43 12.41 8.90
CA LEU A 165 7.99 11.08 8.75
C LEU A 165 9.52 11.16 8.61
N PRO A 166 10.33 10.64 9.56
CA PRO A 166 11.79 10.89 9.62
C PRO A 166 12.57 10.48 8.37
N ASN A 167 12.11 9.42 7.68
CA ASN A 167 12.79 8.86 6.50
C ASN A 167 11.89 8.91 5.26
N ALA A 168 11.10 9.98 5.11
CA ALA A 168 10.20 10.14 3.98
C ALA A 168 10.82 10.96 2.85
N LYS A 169 10.48 10.56 1.62
CA LYS A 169 10.74 11.30 0.37
C LYS A 169 9.39 11.59 -0.29
N LEU A 170 9.09 12.86 -0.54
CA LEU A 170 7.94 13.27 -1.35
C LEU A 170 8.34 13.37 -2.82
N ILE A 171 7.61 12.68 -3.69
CA ILE A 171 7.79 12.70 -5.14
C ILE A 171 6.52 13.26 -5.79
N VAL A 172 6.66 14.38 -6.48
CA VAL A 172 5.56 14.98 -7.24
C VAL A 172 5.55 14.45 -8.67
N TYR A 173 4.43 13.86 -9.08
CA TYR A 173 4.17 13.45 -10.46
C TYR A 173 3.47 14.59 -11.19
N GLN A 174 4.23 15.29 -12.04
CA GLN A 174 3.72 16.45 -12.77
C GLN A 174 2.63 16.02 -13.77
N GLY A 175 1.49 16.73 -13.76
CA GLY A 175 0.33 16.44 -14.61
C GLY A 175 -0.50 15.23 -14.18
N ALA A 176 -0.07 14.47 -13.18
CA ALA A 176 -0.84 13.34 -12.68
C ALA A 176 -1.94 13.78 -11.69
N LYS A 177 -3.03 13.04 -11.68
CA LYS A 177 -4.17 13.21 -10.78
C LYS A 177 -4.02 12.37 -9.52
N HIS A 178 -5.11 12.20 -8.76
CA HIS A 178 -5.14 11.45 -7.51
C HIS A 178 -4.58 10.02 -7.60
N SER A 179 -4.82 9.33 -8.71
CA SER A 179 -4.27 7.98 -8.96
C SER A 179 -2.96 8.04 -9.74
N ALA A 180 -1.97 8.78 -9.25
CA ALA A 180 -0.71 9.05 -9.94
C ALA A 180 0.01 7.80 -10.45
N TYR A 181 -0.08 6.67 -9.73
CA TYR A 181 0.47 5.37 -10.14
C TYR A 181 -0.18 4.79 -11.41
N LYS A 182 -1.43 5.21 -11.70
CA LYS A 182 -2.16 4.83 -12.92
C LYS A 182 -1.82 5.78 -14.08
N ASP A 183 -1.58 7.05 -13.76
CA ASP A 183 -1.28 8.07 -14.76
C ASP A 183 0.16 7.92 -15.30
N ASP A 184 1.11 7.49 -14.45
CA ASP A 184 2.49 7.18 -14.86
C ASP A 184 2.97 5.86 -14.21
N PRO A 185 2.51 4.71 -14.74
CA PRO A 185 2.84 3.41 -14.16
C PRO A 185 4.32 3.04 -14.26
N GLN A 186 5.03 3.51 -15.29
CA GLN A 186 6.46 3.24 -15.46
C GLN A 186 7.29 3.95 -14.38
N ARG A 187 6.96 5.20 -14.11
CA ARG A 187 7.60 5.96 -13.04
C ARG A 187 7.29 5.39 -11.67
N PHE A 188 6.02 5.02 -11.45
CA PHE A 188 5.59 4.37 -10.22
C PHE A 188 6.39 3.07 -9.95
N THR A 189 6.53 2.24 -10.95
CA THR A 189 7.31 1.00 -10.87
C THR A 189 8.76 1.26 -10.49
N ARG A 190 9.41 2.23 -11.11
CA ARG A 190 10.79 2.62 -10.78
C ARG A 190 10.92 3.11 -9.35
N ASP A 191 10.03 4.01 -8.92
CA ASP A 191 10.08 4.60 -7.59
C ASP A 191 9.77 3.56 -6.49
N LEU A 192 8.88 2.60 -6.77
CA LEU A 192 8.62 1.45 -5.88
C LEU A 192 9.87 0.56 -5.75
N LEU A 193 10.50 0.20 -6.86
CA LEU A 193 11.69 -0.66 -6.84
C LEU A 193 12.89 0.04 -6.18
N GLU A 194 13.04 1.37 -6.34
CA GLU A 194 14.06 2.14 -5.61
C GLU A 194 13.89 2.04 -4.10
N LEU A 195 12.65 2.14 -3.61
CA LEU A 195 12.36 1.96 -2.18
C LEU A 195 12.58 0.51 -1.75
N TYR A 196 12.14 -0.46 -2.55
CA TYR A 196 12.27 -1.88 -2.25
C TYR A 196 13.73 -2.27 -2.01
N ILE A 197 14.64 -1.86 -2.89
CA ILE A 197 16.09 -2.10 -2.73
C ILE A 197 16.60 -1.48 -1.40
N LYS A 198 16.15 -0.28 -1.03
CA LYS A 198 16.52 0.33 0.27
C LYS A 198 15.97 -0.41 1.48
N ALA A 199 14.87 -1.10 1.33
CA ALA A 199 14.23 -1.87 2.39
C ALA A 199 14.91 -3.24 2.65
N GLU A 200 15.77 -3.70 1.72
CA GLU A 200 16.53 -4.95 1.86
C GLU A 200 17.74 -4.80 2.80
N PHE A 201 18.22 -3.58 2.99
CA PHE A 201 19.39 -3.24 3.82
C PHE A 201 18.98 -2.49 5.09
#